data_eb737028450c687ffd8d4fbfdf8fbb42
#
_entry.id   eb737028450c687ffd8d4fbfdf8fbb42
#
_cell.length_a   1.000
_cell.length_b   1.000
_cell.length_c   1.000
_cell.angle_alpha   90.00
_cell.angle_beta   90.00
_cell.angle_gamma   90.00
#
_symmetry.space_group_name_H-M   'P 1'
#
loop_
_entity.id
_entity.type
_entity.pdbx_description
1 polymer ?
#
loop_
_entity_poly.entity_id
_entity_poly.type
_entity_poly.pdbx_seq_one_letter_code
_entity_poly.pdbx_strand_id
1 'polypeptide(L)'
;MLLLSAVQSIASVKLMSLCGVIFPGDAAIEWDCVKLTGKDTPEKLFGDDWQDVLRFNRMDRRHFYGGMSIKVPRRLDDVKAFTPLPTYYPEAAAAEKFILVDQSEMFLGAYEHGVLVLSFPAAVGIKDHRVPNGEFRIDAIDRRHTSNMYRAEEIGRRYRMHYGLRFFVDTSAPGEISYYIHGRDVPGYPASHGCIGLYDEEMQIEYYSAYDRKVYGRGYHRLKPPLLEGANILYRWVVGNHSDRGGWHRIDYGPKVKIIGEPPL
;
A
#
# COMPACT_ATOMS: atom_id res chain seq x y z
N MET A 1 -9.64 -37.06 -16.12
CA MET A 1 -8.26 -36.58 -15.97
C MET A 1 -8.37 -35.18 -15.38
N LEU A 2 -8.29 -35.08 -14.04
CA LEU A 2 -8.40 -33.83 -13.30
C LEU A 2 -7.01 -33.16 -13.33
N LEU A 3 -6.91 -32.04 -14.04
CA LEU A 3 -5.78 -31.14 -13.95
C LEU A 3 -5.87 -30.39 -12.61
N LEU A 4 -5.10 -30.84 -11.63
CA LEU A 4 -4.80 -30.05 -10.44
C LEU A 4 -3.91 -28.88 -10.89
N SER A 5 -4.48 -27.68 -10.97
CA SER A 5 -3.71 -26.46 -11.07
C SER A 5 -2.98 -26.28 -9.73
N ALA A 6 -1.68 -26.49 -9.74
CA ALA A 6 -0.81 -26.15 -8.63
C ALA A 6 -0.84 -24.62 -8.48
N VAL A 7 -1.51 -24.15 -7.44
CA VAL A 7 -1.39 -22.77 -6.97
C VAL A 7 0.03 -22.64 -6.44
N GLN A 8 0.92 -22.05 -7.21
CA GLN A 8 2.26 -21.73 -6.74
C GLN A 8 2.15 -20.64 -5.68
N SER A 9 2.37 -21.02 -4.43
CA SER A 9 2.68 -20.10 -3.36
C SER A 9 4.03 -19.45 -3.67
N ILE A 10 4.01 -18.27 -4.25
CA ILE A 10 5.22 -17.46 -4.38
C ILE A 10 5.41 -16.80 -3.01
N ALA A 11 6.26 -17.41 -2.19
CA ALA A 11 6.79 -16.75 -1.01
C ALA A 11 7.45 -15.44 -1.49
N SER A 12 6.89 -14.30 -1.11
CA SER A 12 7.47 -12.99 -1.44
C SER A 12 8.89 -12.98 -0.89
N VAL A 13 9.88 -12.79 -1.77
CA VAL A 13 11.28 -12.68 -1.35
C VAL A 13 11.37 -11.48 -0.41
N LYS A 14 11.64 -11.76 0.87
CA LYS A 14 11.78 -10.73 1.89
C LYS A 14 13.05 -9.94 1.60
N LEU A 15 12.90 -8.71 1.13
CA LEU A 15 14.04 -7.84 0.86
C LEU A 15 14.64 -7.37 2.20
N MET A 16 15.95 -7.56 2.35
CA MET A 16 16.66 -7.20 3.57
C MET A 16 17.31 -5.80 3.53
N SER A 17 17.18 -5.09 2.41
CA SER A 17 17.71 -3.74 2.26
C SER A 17 16.84 -2.90 1.33
N LEU A 18 16.36 -1.77 1.82
CA LEU A 18 15.65 -0.77 1.01
C LEU A 18 16.60 0.21 0.32
N CYS A 19 17.89 0.21 0.69
CA CYS A 19 18.86 1.13 0.10
C CYS A 19 19.11 0.87 -1.38
N GLY A 20 18.86 -0.34 -1.86
CA GLY A 20 18.97 -0.71 -3.27
C GLY A 20 17.70 -0.44 -4.09
N VAL A 21 16.58 -0.13 -3.45
CA VAL A 21 15.34 0.24 -4.15
C VAL A 21 15.42 1.70 -4.56
N ILE A 22 15.45 1.97 -5.84
CA ILE A 22 15.63 3.35 -6.36
C ILE A 22 14.26 3.96 -6.65
N PHE A 23 13.98 5.08 -5.99
CA PHE A 23 12.80 5.90 -6.26
C PHE A 23 13.26 7.25 -6.82
N PRO A 24 12.65 7.77 -7.91
CA PRO A 24 13.03 9.06 -8.49
C PRO A 24 13.02 10.22 -7.49
N GLY A 25 12.00 10.27 -6.63
CA GLY A 25 11.85 11.33 -5.61
C GLY A 25 12.91 11.33 -4.52
N ASP A 26 13.64 10.22 -4.32
CA ASP A 26 14.72 10.16 -3.32
C ASP A 26 15.95 10.97 -3.74
N ALA A 27 16.10 11.29 -5.05
CA ALA A 27 17.24 12.02 -5.55
C ALA A 27 17.35 13.46 -5.00
N ALA A 28 16.26 14.00 -4.47
CA ALA A 28 16.24 15.33 -3.86
C ALA A 28 16.67 15.34 -2.38
N ILE A 29 16.84 14.15 -1.77
CA ILE A 29 17.08 13.98 -0.33
C ILE A 29 18.46 13.32 -0.13
N GLU A 30 19.31 13.92 0.69
CA GLU A 30 20.54 13.27 1.12
C GLU A 30 20.24 12.26 2.25
N TRP A 31 20.65 11.01 2.05
CA TRP A 31 20.42 9.94 3.03
C TRP A 31 21.60 8.97 3.12
N ASP A 32 21.70 8.29 4.24
CA ASP A 32 22.66 7.22 4.48
C ASP A 32 21.95 5.87 4.58
N CYS A 33 22.62 4.81 4.14
CA CYS A 33 22.10 3.45 4.30
C CYS A 33 22.48 2.92 5.70
N VAL A 34 21.46 2.68 6.54
CA VAL A 34 21.66 2.25 7.92
C VAL A 34 21.09 0.85 8.13
N LYS A 35 21.94 -0.07 8.62
CA LYS A 35 21.50 -1.43 9.00
C LYS A 35 20.96 -1.41 10.43
N LEU A 36 19.71 -1.83 10.58
CA LEU A 36 19.04 -1.89 11.88
C LEU A 36 19.53 -3.06 12.73
N THR A 37 19.59 -2.85 14.04
CA THR A 37 19.84 -3.90 15.03
C THR A 37 18.54 -4.39 15.65
N GLY A 38 18.55 -5.52 16.35
CA GLY A 38 17.36 -6.05 17.03
C GLY A 38 16.87 -5.18 18.22
N LYS A 39 17.64 -4.14 18.59
CA LYS A 39 17.27 -3.21 19.69
C LYS A 39 16.69 -1.90 19.18
N ASP A 40 16.76 -1.67 17.87
CA ASP A 40 16.29 -0.42 17.25
C ASP A 40 14.78 -0.42 17.11
N THR A 41 14.19 0.70 17.43
CA THR A 41 12.80 1.02 17.11
C THR A 41 12.77 2.38 16.43
N PRO A 42 11.78 2.65 15.56
CA PRO A 42 11.72 3.92 14.86
C PRO A 42 11.75 5.11 15.83
N GLU A 43 10.99 5.03 16.93
CA GLU A 43 10.89 6.10 17.92
C GLU A 43 12.23 6.36 18.64
N LYS A 44 13.03 5.31 18.88
CA LYS A 44 14.36 5.47 19.49
C LYS A 44 15.35 6.14 18.56
N LEU A 45 15.27 5.84 17.25
CA LEU A 45 16.22 6.38 16.29
C LEU A 45 15.85 7.79 15.83
N PHE A 46 14.56 8.09 15.69
CA PHE A 46 14.10 9.29 14.99
C PHE A 46 13.20 10.20 15.84
N GLY A 47 12.97 9.85 17.11
CA GLY A 47 12.09 10.65 17.99
C GLY A 47 10.70 10.81 17.39
N ASP A 48 10.18 12.04 17.37
CA ASP A 48 8.84 12.36 16.86
C ASP A 48 8.74 12.30 15.33
N ASP A 49 9.88 12.36 14.61
CA ASP A 49 9.92 12.35 13.14
C ASP A 49 9.90 10.92 12.55
N TRP A 50 9.78 9.90 13.37
CA TRP A 50 9.89 8.51 12.91
C TRP A 50 8.86 8.11 11.84
N GLN A 51 7.66 8.69 11.86
CA GLN A 51 6.64 8.42 10.85
C GLN A 51 7.06 8.94 9.47
N ASP A 52 7.68 10.11 9.42
CA ASP A 52 8.19 10.70 8.19
C ASP A 52 9.35 9.90 7.59
N VAL A 53 10.23 9.34 8.44
CA VAL A 53 11.30 8.45 7.98
C VAL A 53 10.75 7.14 7.42
N LEU A 54 9.73 6.53 8.05
CA LEU A 54 9.07 5.34 7.51
C LEU A 54 8.35 5.67 6.20
N ARG A 55 7.67 6.81 6.13
CA ARG A 55 7.02 7.30 4.92
C ARG A 55 8.01 7.50 3.77
N PHE A 56 9.17 8.10 4.03
CA PHE A 56 10.27 8.24 3.06
C PHE A 56 10.75 6.88 2.54
N ASN A 57 10.79 5.86 3.38
CA ASN A 57 11.12 4.49 2.98
C ASN A 57 9.93 3.69 2.39
N ARG A 58 8.76 4.29 2.20
CA ARG A 58 7.51 3.64 1.73
C ARG A 58 7.18 2.38 2.54
N MET A 59 7.43 2.41 3.84
CA MET A 59 7.27 1.23 4.68
C MET A 59 6.38 1.51 5.89
N ASP A 60 5.72 0.47 6.36
CA ASP A 60 5.04 0.49 7.65
C ASP A 60 5.96 0.03 8.79
N ARG A 61 5.50 0.27 10.03
CA ARG A 61 6.30 -0.03 11.21
C ARG A 61 6.60 -1.52 11.39
N ARG A 62 5.75 -2.41 10.92
CA ARG A 62 5.98 -3.86 11.05
C ARG A 62 7.19 -4.33 10.24
N HIS A 63 7.50 -3.64 9.16
CA HIS A 63 8.65 -3.94 8.31
C HIS A 63 9.96 -3.31 8.81
N PHE A 64 9.91 -2.56 9.91
CA PHE A 64 11.09 -2.04 10.60
C PHE A 64 11.58 -3.05 11.64
N TYR A 65 12.59 -3.85 11.30
CA TYR A 65 13.10 -4.92 12.16
C TYR A 65 14.61 -5.08 12.05
N GLY A 66 15.22 -5.66 13.08
CA GLY A 66 16.67 -5.90 13.11
C GLY A 66 17.18 -6.74 11.94
N GLY A 67 18.30 -6.32 11.37
CA GLY A 67 18.94 -6.93 10.21
C GLY A 67 18.55 -6.30 8.88
N MET A 68 17.46 -5.51 8.82
CA MET A 68 17.08 -4.74 7.64
C MET A 68 17.94 -3.49 7.49
N SER A 69 18.21 -3.05 6.26
CA SER A 69 18.81 -1.77 5.95
C SER A 69 17.79 -0.81 5.37
N ILE A 70 17.76 0.42 5.88
CA ILE A 70 16.85 1.48 5.46
C ILE A 70 17.60 2.75 5.06
N LYS A 71 16.94 3.62 4.32
CA LYS A 71 17.42 4.97 3.98
C LYS A 71 17.11 5.90 5.15
N VAL A 72 18.14 6.46 5.75
CA VAL A 72 18.01 7.44 6.83
C VAL A 72 18.39 8.82 6.31
N PRO A 73 17.47 9.78 6.24
CA PRO A 73 17.77 11.14 5.83
C PRO A 73 18.83 11.76 6.73
N ARG A 74 19.80 12.47 6.16
CA ARG A 74 20.84 13.17 6.94
C ARG A 74 20.25 14.31 7.78
N ARG A 75 19.14 14.88 7.31
CA ARG A 75 18.33 15.87 8.01
C ARG A 75 16.89 15.39 8.02
N LEU A 76 16.35 15.15 9.21
CA LEU A 76 14.97 14.66 9.36
C LEU A 76 13.92 15.67 8.83
N ASP A 77 14.23 16.96 8.90
CA ASP A 77 13.38 18.02 8.36
C ASP A 77 13.13 17.89 6.84
N ASP A 78 14.06 17.30 6.09
CA ASP A 78 13.94 17.18 4.63
C ASP A 78 12.85 16.17 4.21
N VAL A 79 12.38 15.34 5.12
CA VAL A 79 11.35 14.33 4.86
C VAL A 79 10.03 14.58 5.60
N LYS A 80 9.89 15.72 6.27
CA LYS A 80 8.62 16.08 6.90
C LYS A 80 7.49 16.12 5.87
N ALA A 81 6.43 15.37 6.15
CA ALA A 81 5.29 15.19 5.24
C ALA A 81 5.70 14.82 3.79
N PHE A 82 6.81 14.08 3.63
CA PHE A 82 7.36 13.73 2.32
C PHE A 82 6.31 13.18 1.37
N THR A 83 6.27 13.74 0.17
CA THR A 83 5.53 13.20 -0.95
C THR A 83 6.30 13.47 -2.26
N PRO A 84 6.53 12.45 -3.10
CA PRO A 84 7.15 12.65 -4.42
C PRO A 84 6.13 13.13 -5.46
N LEU A 85 4.84 13.16 -5.09
CA LEU A 85 3.77 13.54 -6.02
C LEU A 85 3.62 15.06 -6.10
N PRO A 86 3.22 15.61 -7.26
CA PRO A 86 3.02 17.04 -7.42
C PRO A 86 1.90 17.56 -6.52
N THR A 87 2.09 18.72 -5.91
CA THR A 87 1.06 19.37 -5.09
C THR A 87 -0.13 19.87 -5.91
N TYR A 88 0.08 20.08 -7.22
CA TYR A 88 -0.98 20.37 -8.19
C TYR A 88 -0.78 19.52 -9.44
N TYR A 89 -1.84 18.78 -9.82
CA TYR A 89 -1.87 17.91 -10.99
C TYR A 89 -2.88 18.44 -12.02
N PRO A 90 -2.41 19.08 -13.12
CA PRO A 90 -3.29 19.78 -14.07
C PRO A 90 -4.37 18.91 -14.69
N GLU A 91 -4.08 17.64 -14.96
CA GLU A 91 -5.05 16.69 -15.55
C GLU A 91 -6.24 16.43 -14.63
N ALA A 92 -6.09 16.63 -13.32
CA ALA A 92 -7.14 16.48 -12.32
C ALA A 92 -7.93 17.79 -12.08
N ALA A 93 -7.56 18.92 -12.70
CA ALA A 93 -8.14 20.24 -12.41
C ALA A 93 -9.66 20.31 -12.60
N ALA A 94 -10.19 19.63 -13.62
CA ALA A 94 -11.63 19.59 -13.89
C ALA A 94 -12.40 18.53 -13.08
N ALA A 95 -11.71 17.69 -12.32
CA ALA A 95 -12.33 16.61 -11.55
C ALA A 95 -12.52 17.05 -10.10
N GLU A 96 -13.73 16.82 -9.55
CA GLU A 96 -13.97 17.02 -8.11
C GLU A 96 -13.02 16.15 -7.28
N LYS A 97 -12.87 14.86 -7.68
CA LYS A 97 -11.98 13.89 -7.06
C LYS A 97 -11.20 13.13 -8.13
N PHE A 98 -9.93 12.93 -7.89
CA PHE A 98 -9.03 12.20 -8.79
C PHE A 98 -7.97 11.46 -7.98
N ILE A 99 -7.60 10.26 -8.40
CA ILE A 99 -6.54 9.47 -7.78
C ILE A 99 -5.40 9.30 -8.79
N LEU A 100 -4.18 9.62 -8.36
CA LEU A 100 -2.95 9.33 -9.09
C LEU A 100 -2.18 8.25 -8.33
N VAL A 101 -1.79 7.18 -9.03
CA VAL A 101 -0.86 6.18 -8.52
C VAL A 101 0.40 6.23 -9.37
N ASP A 102 1.52 6.56 -8.75
CA ASP A 102 2.84 6.47 -9.37
C ASP A 102 3.55 5.22 -8.86
N GLN A 103 3.63 4.21 -9.72
CA GLN A 103 4.25 2.93 -9.38
C GLN A 103 5.76 3.06 -9.20
N SER A 104 6.42 3.98 -9.91
CA SER A 104 7.86 4.21 -9.79
C SER A 104 8.25 4.85 -8.47
N GLU A 105 7.35 5.62 -7.89
CA GLU A 105 7.50 6.22 -6.57
C GLU A 105 6.92 5.36 -5.44
N MET A 106 6.09 4.37 -5.78
CA MET A 106 5.27 3.62 -4.82
C MET A 106 4.45 4.54 -3.92
N PHE A 107 3.75 5.49 -4.56
CA PHE A 107 2.90 6.46 -3.89
C PHE A 107 1.54 6.59 -4.58
N LEU A 108 0.52 6.87 -3.77
CA LEU A 108 -0.82 7.23 -4.21
C LEU A 108 -1.16 8.62 -3.69
N GLY A 109 -1.67 9.48 -4.57
CA GLY A 109 -2.22 10.80 -4.23
C GLY A 109 -3.71 10.89 -4.56
N ALA A 110 -4.46 11.52 -3.67
CA ALA A 110 -5.84 11.93 -3.93
C ALA A 110 -5.88 13.45 -4.14
N TYR A 111 -6.58 13.88 -5.18
CA TYR A 111 -6.66 15.27 -5.61
C TYR A 111 -8.10 15.74 -5.65
N GLU A 112 -8.32 16.98 -5.23
CA GLU A 112 -9.56 17.72 -5.42
C GLU A 112 -9.27 18.93 -6.31
N HIS A 113 -9.95 19.02 -7.46
CA HIS A 113 -9.74 20.09 -8.44
C HIS A 113 -8.25 20.33 -8.77
N GLY A 114 -7.49 19.25 -8.88
CA GLY A 114 -6.06 19.28 -9.17
C GLY A 114 -5.15 19.48 -7.96
N VAL A 115 -5.66 19.84 -6.79
CA VAL A 115 -4.88 20.05 -5.58
C VAL A 115 -4.72 18.74 -4.82
N LEU A 116 -3.50 18.39 -4.43
CA LEU A 116 -3.21 17.20 -3.61
C LEU A 116 -3.77 17.39 -2.20
N VAL A 117 -4.72 16.54 -1.82
CA VAL A 117 -5.35 16.57 -0.48
C VAL A 117 -4.95 15.40 0.41
N LEU A 118 -4.60 14.25 -0.19
CA LEU A 118 -4.10 13.08 0.54
C LEU A 118 -2.93 12.48 -0.25
N SER A 119 -1.95 11.94 0.46
CA SER A 119 -0.81 11.25 -0.15
C SER A 119 -0.32 10.13 0.77
N PHE A 120 -0.13 8.93 0.21
CA PHE A 120 0.24 7.73 0.96
C PHE A 120 1.30 6.91 0.25
N PRO A 121 2.27 6.32 0.98
CA PRO A 121 3.03 5.19 0.47
C PRO A 121 2.09 4.06 0.04
N ALA A 122 2.42 3.41 -1.06
CA ALA A 122 1.60 2.35 -1.62
C ALA A 122 2.45 1.12 -1.97
N ALA A 123 1.97 -0.06 -1.65
CA ALA A 123 2.53 -1.29 -2.19
C ALA A 123 1.96 -1.53 -3.58
N VAL A 124 2.84 -1.80 -4.55
CA VAL A 124 2.48 -2.04 -5.94
C VAL A 124 2.83 -3.47 -6.37
N GLY A 125 2.37 -3.88 -7.54
CA GLY A 125 2.60 -5.21 -8.08
C GLY A 125 4.08 -5.51 -8.32
N ILE A 126 4.47 -6.78 -8.12
CA ILE A 126 5.78 -7.29 -8.55
C ILE A 126 5.82 -7.38 -10.08
N LYS A 127 7.03 -7.56 -10.64
CA LYS A 127 7.30 -7.54 -12.09
C LYS A 127 6.33 -8.38 -12.93
N ASP A 128 5.98 -9.57 -12.46
CA ASP A 128 5.13 -10.50 -13.19
C ASP A 128 3.62 -10.35 -12.89
N HIS A 129 3.28 -9.47 -11.94
CA HIS A 129 1.91 -9.16 -11.52
C HIS A 129 1.73 -7.65 -11.39
N ARG A 130 1.96 -6.93 -12.48
CA ARG A 130 1.87 -5.47 -12.49
C ARG A 130 0.43 -5.01 -12.56
N VAL A 131 0.18 -3.89 -11.95
CA VAL A 131 -0.99 -3.08 -12.27
C VAL A 131 -0.76 -2.45 -13.65
N PRO A 132 -1.70 -2.55 -14.59
CA PRO A 132 -1.53 -1.88 -15.89
C PRO A 132 -1.54 -0.36 -15.72
N ASN A 133 -0.62 0.32 -16.43
CA ASN A 133 -0.70 1.77 -16.59
C ASN A 133 -1.94 2.15 -17.40
N GLY A 134 -2.56 3.27 -17.07
CA GLY A 134 -3.76 3.72 -17.79
C GLY A 134 -4.69 4.58 -16.93
N GLU A 135 -5.85 4.86 -17.51
CA GLU A 135 -6.93 5.60 -16.86
C GLU A 135 -8.09 4.65 -16.57
N PHE A 136 -8.53 4.68 -15.35
CA PHE A 136 -9.57 3.84 -14.79
C PHE A 136 -10.56 4.68 -13.98
N ARG A 137 -11.51 4.01 -13.34
CA ARG A 137 -12.46 4.66 -12.43
C ARG A 137 -12.81 3.69 -11.30
N ILE A 138 -12.96 4.20 -10.08
CA ILE A 138 -13.55 3.40 -9.01
C ILE A 138 -15.02 3.14 -9.39
N ASP A 139 -15.36 1.88 -9.59
CA ASP A 139 -16.71 1.44 -10.04
C ASP A 139 -17.44 0.57 -9.01
N ALA A 140 -16.73 0.11 -7.98
CA ALA A 140 -17.32 -0.63 -6.87
C ALA A 140 -16.51 -0.46 -5.59
N ILE A 141 -17.20 -0.57 -4.46
CA ILE A 141 -16.61 -0.51 -3.13
C ILE A 141 -16.99 -1.74 -2.32
N ASP A 142 -16.10 -2.13 -1.40
CA ASP A 142 -16.34 -3.21 -0.45
C ASP A 142 -15.49 -2.99 0.81
N ARG A 143 -16.14 -2.53 1.87
CA ARG A 143 -15.46 -2.18 3.11
C ARG A 143 -14.73 -3.35 3.77
N ARG A 144 -15.24 -4.58 3.60
CA ARG A 144 -14.69 -5.81 4.20
C ARG A 144 -14.31 -6.84 3.15
N HIS A 145 -13.78 -6.36 2.04
CA HIS A 145 -13.39 -7.23 0.93
C HIS A 145 -12.46 -8.36 1.36
N THR A 146 -12.61 -9.49 0.71
CA THR A 146 -11.79 -10.69 0.94
C THR A 146 -11.45 -11.29 -0.40
N SER A 147 -10.18 -11.57 -0.66
CA SER A 147 -9.73 -12.13 -1.91
C SER A 147 -10.45 -13.46 -2.23
N ASN A 148 -10.92 -13.58 -3.45
CA ASN A 148 -11.42 -14.86 -3.99
C ASN A 148 -10.30 -15.74 -4.49
N MET A 149 -9.14 -15.16 -4.86
CA MET A 149 -8.00 -15.85 -5.49
C MET A 149 -6.93 -16.26 -4.48
N TYR A 150 -6.64 -15.42 -3.49
CA TYR A 150 -5.52 -15.62 -2.59
C TYR A 150 -5.95 -16.03 -1.18
N ARG A 151 -5.17 -16.92 -0.59
CA ARG A 151 -5.33 -17.35 0.80
C ARG A 151 -4.10 -16.91 1.59
N ALA A 152 -4.35 -16.54 2.84
CA ALA A 152 -3.31 -16.41 3.85
C ALA A 152 -3.10 -17.81 4.43
N GLU A 153 -2.25 -18.61 3.79
CA GLU A 153 -2.10 -20.04 4.10
C GLU A 153 -1.57 -20.28 5.51
N GLU A 154 -0.72 -19.36 5.99
CA GLU A 154 -0.13 -19.42 7.34
C GLU A 154 -1.20 -19.41 8.44
N ILE A 155 -2.34 -18.79 8.20
CA ILE A 155 -3.46 -18.71 9.14
C ILE A 155 -4.70 -19.47 8.65
N GLY A 156 -4.63 -20.13 7.49
CA GLY A 156 -5.71 -20.95 6.93
C GLY A 156 -6.97 -20.19 6.52
N ARG A 157 -6.86 -18.89 6.23
CA ARG A 157 -7.98 -18.01 5.87
C ARG A 157 -7.78 -17.37 4.52
N ARG A 158 -8.86 -16.86 3.92
CA ARG A 158 -8.78 -16.00 2.75
C ARG A 158 -8.09 -14.69 3.11
N TYR A 159 -7.29 -14.14 2.17
CA TYR A 159 -6.59 -12.87 2.38
C TYR A 159 -7.59 -11.72 2.49
N ARG A 160 -7.48 -10.94 3.57
CA ARG A 160 -8.31 -9.75 3.80
C ARG A 160 -7.80 -8.58 2.97
N MET A 161 -8.73 -7.84 2.42
CA MET A 161 -8.50 -6.67 1.56
C MET A 161 -9.47 -5.56 1.97
N HIS A 162 -9.40 -5.13 3.23
CA HIS A 162 -10.32 -4.14 3.78
C HIS A 162 -10.29 -2.84 2.98
N TYR A 163 -11.40 -2.10 3.01
CA TYR A 163 -11.54 -0.83 2.32
C TYR A 163 -11.29 -0.92 0.81
N GLY A 164 -11.79 -2.01 0.20
CA GLY A 164 -11.61 -2.30 -1.21
C GLY A 164 -12.32 -1.28 -2.11
N LEU A 165 -11.54 -0.66 -3.00
CA LEU A 165 -11.98 0.26 -4.05
C LEU A 165 -11.62 -0.38 -5.39
N ARG A 166 -12.58 -1.00 -6.08
CA ARG A 166 -12.31 -1.62 -7.38
C ARG A 166 -12.18 -0.54 -8.46
N PHE A 167 -11.10 -0.60 -9.23
CA PHE A 167 -10.86 0.36 -10.30
C PHE A 167 -10.74 -0.27 -11.68
N PHE A 168 -10.46 -1.57 -11.78
CA PHE A 168 -10.30 -2.24 -13.07
C PHE A 168 -10.73 -3.71 -12.98
N VAL A 169 -11.28 -4.22 -14.07
CA VAL A 169 -11.58 -5.64 -14.26
C VAL A 169 -10.92 -6.08 -15.57
N ASP A 170 -9.97 -7.00 -15.49
CA ASP A 170 -9.36 -7.64 -16.63
C ASP A 170 -10.23 -8.82 -17.08
N THR A 171 -10.85 -8.70 -18.24
CA THR A 171 -11.69 -9.73 -18.85
C THR A 171 -10.92 -10.56 -19.88
N SER A 172 -9.64 -10.26 -20.13
CA SER A 172 -8.82 -10.99 -21.11
C SER A 172 -8.31 -12.33 -20.59
N ALA A 173 -8.21 -12.46 -19.25
CA ALA A 173 -7.83 -13.71 -18.60
C ALA A 173 -9.01 -14.67 -18.43
N PRO A 174 -8.79 -16.00 -18.44
CA PRO A 174 -9.81 -16.97 -18.08
C PRO A 174 -10.27 -16.74 -16.62
N GLY A 175 -11.52 -16.26 -16.45
CA GLY A 175 -12.05 -15.86 -15.16
C GLY A 175 -11.63 -14.42 -14.81
N GLU A 176 -12.52 -13.48 -14.91
CA GLU A 176 -12.31 -12.06 -14.66
C GLU A 176 -11.43 -11.76 -13.44
N ILE A 177 -10.38 -10.97 -13.64
CA ILE A 177 -9.50 -10.52 -12.55
C ILE A 177 -9.86 -9.08 -12.18
N SER A 178 -10.28 -8.89 -10.94
CA SER A 178 -10.58 -7.55 -10.41
C SER A 178 -9.39 -6.96 -9.67
N TYR A 179 -9.06 -5.71 -9.98
CA TYR A 179 -8.00 -4.94 -9.35
C TYR A 179 -8.58 -3.90 -8.40
N TYR A 180 -7.99 -3.82 -7.21
CA TYR A 180 -8.44 -2.96 -6.13
C TYR A 180 -7.32 -2.09 -5.57
N ILE A 181 -7.69 -0.92 -5.06
CA ILE A 181 -6.95 -0.24 -4.02
C ILE A 181 -7.54 -0.74 -2.69
N HIS A 182 -6.71 -1.23 -1.77
CA HIS A 182 -7.21 -1.85 -0.53
C HIS A 182 -6.19 -1.81 0.60
N GLY A 183 -6.63 -2.14 1.80
CA GLY A 183 -5.77 -2.27 2.98
C GLY A 183 -4.81 -3.46 2.88
N ARG A 184 -3.54 -3.21 3.17
CA ARG A 184 -2.48 -4.21 3.32
C ARG A 184 -1.26 -3.63 4.04
N ASP A 185 -0.25 -4.45 4.21
CA ASP A 185 1.08 -4.02 4.62
C ASP A 185 1.85 -3.34 3.47
N VAL A 186 2.72 -2.41 3.86
CA VAL A 186 3.55 -1.60 2.95
C VAL A 186 5.02 -1.85 3.29
N PRO A 187 5.71 -2.76 2.58
CA PRO A 187 7.04 -3.22 2.98
C PRO A 187 8.20 -2.34 2.48
N GLY A 188 7.95 -1.31 1.67
CA GLY A 188 8.98 -0.45 1.07
C GLY A 188 9.54 -0.95 -0.26
N TYR A 189 8.96 -1.99 -0.83
CA TYR A 189 9.31 -2.55 -2.15
C TYR A 189 8.08 -3.19 -2.79
N PRO A 190 8.08 -3.44 -4.12
CA PRO A 190 6.98 -4.11 -4.79
C PRO A 190 6.71 -5.49 -4.20
N ALA A 191 5.48 -5.74 -3.77
CA ALA A 191 5.11 -6.96 -3.05
C ALA A 191 3.67 -7.41 -3.32
N SER A 192 2.94 -6.73 -4.19
CA SER A 192 1.55 -7.07 -4.52
C SER A 192 1.46 -8.02 -5.71
N HIS A 193 0.32 -8.69 -5.84
CA HIS A 193 -0.03 -9.52 -7.00
C HIS A 193 -0.95 -8.75 -7.98
N GLY A 194 -0.76 -7.43 -8.09
CA GLY A 194 -1.47 -6.57 -9.03
C GLY A 194 -2.41 -5.53 -8.43
N CYS A 195 -2.80 -5.65 -7.17
CA CYS A 195 -3.56 -4.60 -6.50
C CYS A 195 -2.65 -3.50 -5.95
N ILE A 196 -3.22 -2.33 -5.67
CA ILE A 196 -2.56 -1.23 -4.96
C ILE A 196 -2.87 -1.37 -3.47
N GLY A 197 -1.84 -1.54 -2.67
CA GLY A 197 -1.97 -1.70 -1.22
C GLY A 197 -1.67 -0.42 -0.46
N LEU A 198 -2.56 -0.03 0.44
CA LEU A 198 -2.33 1.05 1.40
C LEU A 198 -2.32 0.47 2.82
N TYR A 199 -1.57 1.11 3.72
CA TYR A 199 -1.52 0.67 5.10
C TYR A 199 -2.93 0.62 5.72
N ASP A 200 -3.20 -0.47 6.43
CA ASP A 200 -4.46 -0.72 7.15
C ASP A 200 -4.15 -1.48 8.43
N GLU A 201 -4.26 -0.79 9.57
CA GLU A 201 -3.98 -1.38 10.87
C GLU A 201 -4.98 -2.45 11.27
N GLU A 202 -6.26 -2.29 10.94
CA GLU A 202 -7.29 -3.29 11.26
C GLU A 202 -6.97 -4.63 10.57
N MET A 203 -6.61 -4.58 9.30
CA MET A 203 -6.19 -5.77 8.56
C MET A 203 -4.91 -6.37 9.14
N GLN A 204 -3.92 -5.55 9.48
CA GLN A 204 -2.67 -6.04 10.08
C GLN A 204 -2.92 -6.70 11.45
N ILE A 205 -3.77 -6.12 12.30
CA ILE A 205 -4.14 -6.74 13.57
C ILE A 205 -4.81 -8.09 13.34
N GLU A 206 -5.75 -8.17 12.40
CA GLU A 206 -6.47 -9.40 12.10
C GLU A 206 -5.52 -10.48 11.57
N TYR A 207 -4.69 -10.14 10.59
CA TYR A 207 -3.75 -11.08 9.95
C TYR A 207 -2.63 -11.50 10.91
N TYR A 208 -1.89 -10.54 11.44
CA TYR A 208 -0.69 -10.83 12.20
C TYR A 208 -0.96 -11.29 13.63
N SER A 209 -2.11 -10.98 14.22
CA SER A 209 -2.48 -11.57 15.52
C SER A 209 -2.63 -13.09 15.42
N ALA A 210 -3.17 -13.58 14.32
CA ALA A 210 -3.29 -15.02 14.08
C ALA A 210 -1.93 -15.65 13.73
N TYR A 211 -1.13 -14.97 12.90
CA TYR A 211 0.21 -15.40 12.52
C TYR A 211 1.16 -15.44 13.72
N ASP A 212 1.23 -14.36 14.50
CA ASP A 212 2.14 -14.25 15.63
C ASP A 212 1.83 -15.28 16.72
N ARG A 213 0.54 -15.60 16.95
CA ARG A 213 0.16 -16.70 17.84
C ARG A 213 0.63 -18.04 17.35
N LYS A 214 0.48 -18.32 16.06
CA LYS A 214 0.84 -19.61 15.46
C LYS A 214 2.37 -19.79 15.41
N VAL A 215 3.11 -18.75 15.03
CA VAL A 215 4.56 -18.85 14.78
C VAL A 215 5.38 -18.53 16.02
N TYR A 216 4.97 -17.54 16.80
CA TYR A 216 5.77 -17.00 17.91
C TYR A 216 5.12 -17.18 19.29
N GLY A 217 3.91 -17.73 19.35
CA GLY A 217 3.17 -17.92 20.62
C GLY A 217 2.72 -16.60 21.29
N ARG A 218 2.76 -15.48 20.59
CA ARG A 218 2.40 -14.15 21.12
C ARG A 218 1.41 -13.45 20.22
N GLY A 219 0.55 -12.60 20.81
CA GLY A 219 -0.37 -11.76 20.04
C GLY A 219 0.28 -10.50 19.48
N TYR A 220 -0.33 -9.93 18.45
CA TYR A 220 0.04 -8.63 17.91
C TYR A 220 -0.37 -7.52 18.89
N HIS A 221 0.54 -6.61 19.17
CA HIS A 221 0.26 -5.44 20.01
C HIS A 221 -0.06 -4.24 19.12
N ARG A 222 -1.27 -3.70 19.29
CA ARG A 222 -1.66 -2.47 18.61
C ARG A 222 -0.75 -1.31 19.02
N LEU A 223 -0.18 -0.66 18.03
CA LEU A 223 0.64 0.51 18.22
C LEU A 223 -0.25 1.76 18.37
N LYS A 224 0.19 2.71 19.16
CA LYS A 224 -0.48 4.00 19.36
C LYS A 224 0.56 5.12 19.19
N PRO A 225 0.26 6.14 18.37
CA PRO A 225 -0.89 6.26 17.47
C PRO A 225 -0.78 5.30 16.30
N PRO A 226 -1.89 5.02 15.60
CA PRO A 226 -1.84 4.28 14.35
C PRO A 226 -0.95 5.04 13.36
N LEU A 227 -0.22 4.24 12.55
CA LEU A 227 0.77 4.76 11.64
C LEU A 227 0.17 4.88 10.26
N LEU A 228 0.66 5.66 9.38
CA LEU A 228 0.47 5.63 7.93
C LEU A 228 -0.90 5.06 7.46
N GLU A 229 -1.96 5.19 8.25
CA GLU A 229 -3.29 4.79 7.85
C GLU A 229 -3.63 5.49 6.52
N GLY A 230 -3.88 4.69 5.49
CA GLY A 230 -4.19 5.21 4.16
C GLY A 230 -5.46 4.60 3.61
N ALA A 231 -5.65 3.29 3.78
CA ALA A 231 -6.76 2.58 3.17
C ALA A 231 -8.13 3.09 3.65
N ASN A 232 -8.34 3.19 4.95
CA ASN A 232 -9.62 3.66 5.51
C ASN A 232 -9.85 5.15 5.25
N ILE A 233 -8.78 5.97 5.25
CA ILE A 233 -8.88 7.40 4.98
C ILE A 233 -9.27 7.63 3.51
N LEU A 234 -8.58 6.97 2.58
CA LEU A 234 -8.91 7.04 1.15
C LEU A 234 -10.32 6.52 0.87
N TYR A 235 -10.70 5.39 1.48
CA TYR A 235 -12.04 4.83 1.33
C TYR A 235 -13.12 5.81 1.76
N ARG A 236 -12.99 6.41 2.95
CA ARG A 236 -13.92 7.44 3.44
C ARG A 236 -13.95 8.67 2.56
N TRP A 237 -12.79 9.10 2.05
CA TRP A 237 -12.72 10.22 1.11
C TRP A 237 -13.47 9.89 -0.21
N VAL A 238 -13.33 8.68 -0.75
CA VAL A 238 -14.06 8.24 -1.95
C VAL A 238 -15.56 8.22 -1.68
N VAL A 239 -15.99 7.57 -0.61
CA VAL A 239 -17.41 7.42 -0.24
C VAL A 239 -18.03 8.78 0.07
N GLY A 240 -17.33 9.66 0.78
CA GLY A 240 -17.84 10.98 1.17
C GLY A 240 -19.15 10.87 1.96
N ASN A 241 -20.18 11.59 1.49
CA ASN A 241 -21.52 11.60 2.09
C ASN A 241 -22.45 10.50 1.54
N HIS A 242 -21.97 9.64 0.65
CA HIS A 242 -22.78 8.56 0.10
C HIS A 242 -22.97 7.41 1.10
N SER A 243 -24.04 6.65 0.91
CA SER A 243 -24.34 5.51 1.78
C SER A 243 -23.32 4.38 1.59
N ASP A 244 -22.66 3.98 2.67
CA ASP A 244 -21.83 2.78 2.71
C ASP A 244 -22.63 1.59 3.25
N ARG A 245 -22.89 0.61 2.39
CA ARG A 245 -23.63 -0.61 2.74
C ARG A 245 -22.76 -1.65 3.45
N GLY A 246 -21.46 -1.36 3.61
CA GLY A 246 -20.50 -2.24 4.30
C GLY A 246 -20.03 -3.46 3.51
N GLY A 247 -20.76 -3.88 2.46
CA GLY A 247 -20.40 -4.98 1.56
C GLY A 247 -20.22 -4.51 0.12
N TRP A 248 -19.80 -5.44 -0.74
CA TRP A 248 -19.57 -5.14 -2.13
C TRP A 248 -20.81 -4.56 -2.83
N HIS A 249 -20.65 -3.42 -3.48
CA HIS A 249 -21.66 -2.85 -4.37
C HIS A 249 -21.04 -1.90 -5.39
N ARG A 250 -21.69 -1.77 -6.54
CA ARG A 250 -21.30 -0.81 -7.57
C ARG A 250 -21.63 0.61 -7.16
N ILE A 251 -20.81 1.54 -7.65
CA ILE A 251 -20.99 2.99 -7.50
C ILE A 251 -20.80 3.66 -8.86
N ASP A 252 -21.42 4.81 -9.07
CA ASP A 252 -21.32 5.64 -10.30
C ASP A 252 -20.57 6.96 -10.05
N TYR A 253 -20.39 7.32 -8.79
CA TYR A 253 -19.71 8.55 -8.34
C TYR A 253 -18.23 8.40 -8.06
N GLY A 254 -17.66 7.22 -8.28
CA GLY A 254 -16.25 6.99 -7.95
C GLY A 254 -15.29 7.85 -8.76
N PRO A 255 -14.17 8.29 -8.18
CA PRO A 255 -13.18 9.11 -8.85
C PRO A 255 -12.49 8.38 -10.00
N LYS A 256 -11.95 9.17 -10.94
CA LYS A 256 -10.98 8.65 -11.92
C LYS A 256 -9.70 8.24 -11.20
N VAL A 257 -9.06 7.19 -11.72
CA VAL A 257 -7.76 6.67 -11.24
C VAL A 257 -6.82 6.66 -12.42
N LYS A 258 -5.69 7.32 -12.31
CA LYS A 258 -4.59 7.23 -13.27
C LYS A 258 -3.42 6.51 -12.65
N ILE A 259 -2.92 5.51 -13.36
CA ILE A 259 -1.77 4.70 -12.94
C ILE A 259 -0.65 4.94 -13.93
N ILE A 260 0.50 5.34 -13.42
CA ILE A 260 1.70 5.67 -14.20
C ILE A 260 2.94 5.02 -13.60
N GLY A 261 4.02 5.07 -14.35
CA GLY A 261 5.34 4.60 -13.91
C GLY A 261 5.49 3.08 -13.97
N GLU A 262 6.70 2.64 -13.66
CA GLU A 262 7.05 1.22 -13.56
C GLU A 262 7.55 0.93 -12.14
N PRO A 263 7.10 -0.16 -11.50
CA PRO A 263 7.60 -0.53 -10.19
C PRO A 263 9.13 -0.62 -10.15
N PRO A 264 9.80 -0.11 -9.09
CA PRO A 264 11.24 -0.30 -8.93
C PRO A 264 11.56 -1.79 -8.72
N LEU A 265 12.77 -2.25 -9.17
CA LEU A 265 13.31 -3.61 -9.16
C LEU A 265 12.96 -4.47 -10.34
#